data_1db5cf488e841effe75ba51675a81364
#
_entry.id   1db5cf488e841effe75ba51675a81364
#
_cell.length_a   1.000
_cell.length_b   1.000
_cell.length_c   1.000
_cell.angle_alpha   90.00
_cell.angle_beta   90.00
_cell.angle_gamma   90.00
#
_symmetry.space_group_name_H-M   'P 1'
#
loop_
_entity.id
_entity.type
_entity.pdbx_description
1 polymer ?
#
loop_
_entity_poly.entity_id
_entity_poly.type
_entity_poly.pdbx_seq_one_letter_code
_entity_poly.pdbx_strand_id
1 'polypeptide(L)'
;FTYQKPVYKNYSASVTFNDGTQMGVNANNMIVKEIPQTLIELDPSYNITKDLRLWLSFRYFGKTYANLQEALYFNGRWETFGGVNWAVNKHLDLGVTVVNFLNQKGAKGTISGSELITKDEASQYAGCYMSGSYLRPFTVEFSASLRF
;
A
#
# COMPACT_ATOMS: atom_id res chain seq x y z
N PHE A 1 6.79 -2.38 -14.28
CA PHE A 1 5.58 -1.57 -14.50
C PHE A 1 4.40 -2.47 -14.78
N THR A 2 3.33 -2.32 -14.04
CA THR A 2 2.06 -3.04 -14.23
C THR A 2 0.94 -2.02 -14.35
N TYR A 3 0.12 -2.17 -15.39
CA TYR A 3 -1.15 -1.48 -15.51
C TYR A 3 -2.26 -2.52 -15.61
N GLN A 4 -3.30 -2.39 -14.79
CA GLN A 4 -4.41 -3.33 -14.72
C GLN A 4 -5.70 -2.62 -14.39
N LYS A 5 -6.82 -3.14 -14.88
CA LYS A 5 -8.16 -2.68 -14.52
C LYS A 5 -9.01 -3.87 -14.10
N PRO A 6 -8.74 -4.46 -12.93
CA PRO A 6 -9.53 -5.57 -12.44
C PRO A 6 -10.93 -5.08 -12.10
N VAL A 7 -11.95 -5.79 -12.55
CA VAL A 7 -13.35 -5.48 -12.28
C VAL A 7 -14.06 -6.71 -11.74
N TYR A 8 -15.01 -6.48 -10.86
CA TYR A 8 -15.90 -7.53 -10.37
C TYR A 8 -16.81 -8.02 -11.50
N LYS A 9 -16.98 -9.33 -11.62
CA LYS A 9 -17.92 -9.97 -12.55
C LYS A 9 -18.96 -10.74 -11.77
N ASN A 10 -20.23 -10.42 -12.04
CA ASN A 10 -21.38 -11.07 -11.39
C ASN A 10 -21.24 -11.12 -9.85
N TYR A 11 -20.76 -10.03 -9.26
CA TYR A 11 -20.51 -9.95 -7.84
C TYR A 11 -21.48 -9.00 -7.15
N SER A 12 -22.14 -9.50 -6.11
CA SER A 12 -22.92 -8.71 -5.18
C SER A 12 -22.51 -9.07 -3.75
N ALA A 13 -22.48 -8.08 -2.87
CA ALA A 13 -22.25 -8.25 -1.46
C ALA A 13 -23.50 -7.86 -0.68
N SER A 14 -23.66 -8.34 0.54
CA SER A 14 -24.68 -7.87 1.47
C SER A 14 -24.01 -7.24 2.70
N VAL A 15 -24.55 -6.13 3.14
CA VAL A 15 -24.16 -5.48 4.39
C VAL A 15 -25.28 -5.77 5.40
N THR A 16 -24.90 -6.35 6.53
CA THR A 16 -25.84 -6.62 7.64
C THR A 16 -25.69 -5.52 8.69
N PHE A 17 -26.77 -4.88 9.04
CA PHE A 17 -26.82 -3.86 10.09
C PHE A 17 -26.96 -4.51 11.48
N ASN A 18 -26.73 -3.69 12.51
CA ASN A 18 -26.81 -4.17 13.91
C ASN A 18 -28.22 -4.64 14.34
N ASP A 19 -29.26 -4.18 13.63
CA ASP A 19 -30.65 -4.60 13.84
C ASP A 19 -31.00 -5.90 13.07
N GLY A 20 -30.02 -6.50 12.37
CA GLY A 20 -30.18 -7.71 11.57
C GLY A 20 -30.73 -7.47 10.15
N THR A 21 -31.07 -6.26 9.78
CA THR A 21 -31.47 -5.95 8.40
C THR A 21 -30.30 -6.12 7.43
N GLN A 22 -30.59 -6.47 6.19
CA GLN A 22 -29.57 -6.65 5.16
C GLN A 22 -29.84 -5.76 3.95
N MET A 23 -28.80 -5.17 3.42
CA MET A 23 -28.85 -4.38 2.18
C MET A 23 -27.84 -4.93 1.17
N GLY A 24 -28.31 -5.22 -0.03
CA GLY A 24 -27.46 -5.71 -1.13
C GLY A 24 -26.73 -4.57 -1.83
N VAL A 25 -25.46 -4.82 -2.14
CA VAL A 25 -24.62 -3.95 -2.96
C VAL A 25 -24.26 -4.68 -4.24
N ASN A 26 -24.70 -4.18 -5.38
CA ASN A 26 -24.29 -4.71 -6.68
C ASN A 26 -22.97 -4.06 -7.10
N ALA A 27 -21.91 -4.82 -7.11
CA ALA A 27 -20.57 -4.36 -7.52
C ALA A 27 -20.17 -4.83 -8.92
N ASN A 28 -21.13 -5.32 -9.73
CA ASN A 28 -20.82 -5.80 -11.07
C ASN A 28 -20.22 -4.68 -11.94
N ASN A 29 -19.11 -4.98 -12.60
CA ASN A 29 -18.28 -4.06 -13.40
C ASN A 29 -17.60 -2.91 -12.60
N MET A 30 -17.73 -2.85 -11.30
CA MET A 30 -16.95 -1.95 -10.45
C MET A 30 -15.49 -2.42 -10.35
N ILE A 31 -14.58 -1.47 -10.17
CA ILE A 31 -13.15 -1.79 -10.00
C ILE A 31 -12.94 -2.50 -8.66
N VAL A 32 -12.13 -3.53 -8.68
CA VAL A 32 -11.80 -4.29 -7.47
C VAL A 32 -11.11 -3.38 -6.46
N LYS A 33 -11.66 -3.31 -5.26
CA LYS A 33 -11.11 -2.48 -4.17
C LYS A 33 -9.73 -2.96 -3.73
N GLU A 34 -8.94 -2.04 -3.18
CA GLU A 34 -7.59 -2.26 -2.63
C GLU A 34 -6.52 -2.69 -3.66
N ILE A 35 -6.88 -2.87 -4.91
CA ILE A 35 -5.92 -3.19 -5.97
C ILE A 35 -5.57 -1.91 -6.74
N PRO A 36 -4.29 -1.49 -6.75
CA PRO A 36 -3.87 -0.33 -7.52
C PRO A 36 -3.95 -0.63 -9.02
N GLN A 37 -4.44 0.33 -9.78
CA GLN A 37 -4.47 0.20 -11.25
C GLN A 37 -3.08 0.34 -11.88
N THR A 38 -2.20 1.05 -11.22
CA THR A 38 -0.82 1.27 -11.66
C THR A 38 0.13 0.86 -10.56
N LEU A 39 1.12 0.05 -10.90
CA LEU A 39 2.21 -0.33 -10.03
C LEU A 39 3.53 -0.13 -10.78
N ILE A 40 4.44 0.63 -10.19
CA ILE A 40 5.81 0.82 -10.69
C ILE A 40 6.75 0.36 -9.59
N GLU A 41 7.68 -0.51 -9.93
CA GLU A 41 8.71 -0.99 -9.01
C GLU A 41 10.07 -0.81 -9.68
N LEU A 42 11.01 -0.23 -8.92
CA LEU A 42 12.39 -0.03 -9.31
C LEU A 42 13.27 -0.39 -8.12
N ASP A 43 14.11 -1.39 -8.29
CA ASP A 43 14.96 -1.94 -7.24
C ASP A 43 16.45 -1.91 -7.65
N PRO A 44 17.05 -0.73 -7.86
CA PRO A 44 18.45 -0.64 -8.20
C PRO A 44 19.35 -1.07 -7.04
N SER A 45 20.43 -1.74 -7.36
CA SER A 45 21.46 -2.07 -6.38
C SER A 45 22.85 -1.96 -7.00
N TYR A 46 23.82 -1.61 -6.16
CA TYR A 46 25.19 -1.45 -6.57
C TYR A 46 26.15 -2.04 -5.54
N ASN A 47 27.09 -2.85 -6.01
CA ASN A 47 28.14 -3.40 -5.17
C ASN A 47 29.30 -2.40 -5.15
N ILE A 48 29.45 -1.67 -4.04
CA ILE A 48 30.54 -0.73 -3.82
C ILE A 48 31.86 -1.50 -3.75
N THR A 49 31.85 -2.61 -3.04
CA THR A 49 32.91 -3.61 -3.00
C THR A 49 32.30 -5.01 -3.09
N LYS A 50 33.13 -6.07 -3.11
CA LYS A 50 32.64 -7.46 -3.04
C LYS A 50 31.83 -7.76 -1.77
N ASP A 51 32.07 -7.01 -0.69
CA ASP A 51 31.50 -7.25 0.63
C ASP A 51 30.51 -6.16 1.05
N LEU A 52 30.38 -5.07 0.27
CA LEU A 52 29.52 -3.92 0.57
C LEU A 52 28.56 -3.63 -0.58
N ARG A 53 27.27 -3.77 -0.32
CA ARG A 53 26.18 -3.53 -1.30
C ARG A 53 25.26 -2.41 -0.84
N LEU A 54 25.03 -1.45 -1.71
CA LEU A 54 23.97 -0.45 -1.61
C LEU A 54 22.76 -0.93 -2.41
N TRP A 55 21.57 -0.73 -1.88
CA TRP A 55 20.33 -1.01 -2.60
C TRP A 55 19.26 0.05 -2.29
N LEU A 56 18.38 0.27 -3.26
CA LEU A 56 17.22 1.14 -3.15
C LEU A 56 15.99 0.40 -3.69
N SER A 57 14.82 0.75 -3.21
CA SER A 57 13.54 0.25 -3.70
C SER A 57 12.54 1.41 -3.75
N PHE A 58 12.00 1.64 -4.91
CA PHE A 58 10.96 2.63 -5.16
C PHE A 58 9.71 1.90 -5.63
N ARG A 59 8.61 2.03 -4.92
CA ARG A 59 7.33 1.41 -5.27
C ARG A 59 6.26 2.48 -5.35
N TYR A 60 5.73 2.70 -6.54
CA TYR A 60 4.57 3.56 -6.73
C TYR A 60 3.32 2.71 -6.85
N PHE A 61 2.38 2.96 -5.95
CA PHE A 61 1.04 2.42 -6.01
C PHE A 61 0.11 3.53 -6.48
N GLY A 62 -0.58 3.32 -7.60
CA GLY A 62 -1.60 4.23 -8.09
C GLY A 62 -2.81 4.30 -7.15
N LYS A 63 -3.80 5.08 -7.56
CA LYS A 63 -5.08 5.20 -6.85
C LYS A 63 -5.70 3.83 -6.58
N THR A 64 -6.20 3.61 -5.35
CA THR A 64 -6.95 2.41 -4.96
C THR A 64 -8.31 2.79 -4.40
N TYR A 65 -9.36 2.08 -4.81
CA TYR A 65 -10.68 2.27 -4.23
C TYR A 65 -10.79 1.53 -2.90
N ALA A 66 -11.48 2.15 -1.94
CA ALA A 66 -11.65 1.63 -0.59
C ALA A 66 -13.02 0.98 -0.37
N ASN A 67 -13.98 1.21 -1.27
CA ASN A 67 -15.31 0.60 -1.19
C ASN A 67 -15.81 0.09 -2.54
N LEU A 68 -16.87 -0.71 -2.54
CA LEU A 68 -17.44 -1.34 -3.73
C LEU A 68 -18.13 -0.35 -4.68
N GLN A 69 -18.55 0.81 -4.20
CA GLN A 69 -19.24 1.85 -4.98
C GLN A 69 -18.26 2.79 -5.72
N GLU A 70 -16.95 2.56 -5.64
CA GLU A 70 -15.90 3.45 -6.16
C GLU A 70 -16.03 4.92 -5.66
N ALA A 71 -16.69 5.10 -4.52
CA ALA A 71 -16.94 6.40 -3.94
C ALA A 71 -15.78 6.91 -3.10
N LEU A 72 -15.13 6.01 -2.37
CA LEU A 72 -14.00 6.29 -1.49
C LEU A 72 -12.71 5.70 -2.07
N TYR A 73 -11.63 6.46 -1.94
CA TYR A 73 -10.34 6.04 -2.50
C TYR A 73 -9.16 6.63 -1.73
N PHE A 74 -8.03 5.97 -1.85
CA PHE A 74 -6.73 6.49 -1.45
C PHE A 74 -5.97 6.94 -2.70
N ASN A 75 -5.34 8.12 -2.61
CA ASN A 75 -4.51 8.66 -3.68
C ASN A 75 -3.27 7.79 -3.91
N GLY A 76 -2.70 7.91 -5.09
CA GLY A 76 -1.43 7.27 -5.41
C GLY A 76 -0.33 7.72 -4.43
N ARG A 77 0.59 6.79 -4.14
CA ARG A 77 1.66 7.00 -3.16
C ARG A 77 2.94 6.28 -3.56
N TRP A 78 4.03 6.80 -3.10
CA TRP A 78 5.33 6.12 -3.13
C TRP A 78 5.58 5.42 -1.78
N GLU A 79 6.12 4.24 -1.84
CA GLU A 79 6.75 3.56 -0.71
C GLU A 79 8.23 3.36 -1.08
N THR A 80 9.14 3.82 -0.23
CA THR A 80 10.56 3.87 -0.55
C THR A 80 11.37 3.23 0.55
N PHE A 81 12.32 2.39 0.13
CA PHE A 81 13.22 1.69 1.02
C PHE A 81 14.64 1.79 0.46
N GLY A 82 15.60 1.74 1.32
CA GLY A 82 17.00 1.68 0.89
C GLY A 82 17.86 1.17 2.01
N GLY A 83 19.06 0.75 1.67
CA GLY A 83 19.95 0.23 2.69
C GLY A 83 21.32 -0.14 2.19
N VAL A 84 22.15 -0.47 3.15
CA VAL A 84 23.50 -0.96 2.94
C VAL A 84 23.63 -2.29 3.66
N ASN A 85 24.17 -3.27 2.97
CA ASN A 85 24.54 -4.57 3.53
C ASN A 85 26.06 -4.73 3.44
N TRP A 86 26.67 -5.06 4.54
CA TRP A 86 28.11 -5.25 4.65
C TRP A 86 28.45 -6.62 5.25
N ALA A 87 29.07 -7.47 4.46
CA ALA A 87 29.68 -8.71 4.91
C ALA A 87 31.05 -8.38 5.53
N VAL A 88 31.08 -8.13 6.86
CA VAL A 88 32.31 -7.73 7.56
C VAL A 88 33.36 -8.85 7.48
N ASN A 89 32.92 -10.10 7.66
CA ASN A 89 33.70 -11.30 7.50
C ASN A 89 32.77 -12.53 7.29
N LYS A 90 33.33 -13.73 7.20
CA LYS A 90 32.58 -14.98 7.00
C LYS A 90 31.55 -15.32 8.09
N HIS A 91 31.64 -14.66 9.27
CA HIS A 91 30.77 -14.90 10.40
C HIS A 91 29.83 -13.75 10.75
N LEU A 92 30.05 -12.54 10.23
CA LEU A 92 29.30 -11.34 10.59
C LEU A 92 28.85 -10.56 9.37
N ASP A 93 27.55 -10.38 9.24
CA ASP A 93 26.92 -9.43 8.32
C ASP A 93 26.25 -8.29 9.11
N LEU A 94 26.45 -7.07 8.68
CA LEU A 94 25.80 -5.88 9.20
C LEU A 94 24.90 -5.28 8.13
N GLY A 95 23.77 -4.72 8.55
CA GLY A 95 22.83 -4.05 7.65
C GLY A 95 22.27 -2.78 8.26
N VAL A 96 22.06 -1.80 7.41
CA VAL A 96 21.28 -0.60 7.71
C VAL A 96 20.17 -0.51 6.67
N THR A 97 18.93 -0.40 7.13
CA THR A 97 17.76 -0.21 6.26
C THR A 97 17.07 1.09 6.63
N VAL A 98 16.76 1.89 5.63
CA VAL A 98 15.96 3.10 5.79
C VAL A 98 14.61 2.86 5.13
N VAL A 99 13.54 2.94 5.92
CA VAL A 99 12.16 2.83 5.47
C VAL A 99 11.60 4.22 5.25
N ASN A 100 10.90 4.39 4.14
CA ASN A 100 10.28 5.65 3.74
C ASN A 100 11.30 6.83 3.73
N PHE A 101 12.41 6.64 3.02
CA PHE A 101 13.49 7.63 3.00
C PHE A 101 13.10 8.97 2.33
N LEU A 102 12.04 9.01 1.51
CA LEU A 102 11.46 10.25 1.00
C LEU A 102 10.49 10.91 2.00
N ASN A 103 10.29 10.31 3.17
CA ASN A 103 9.36 10.78 4.21
C ASN A 103 7.95 11.09 3.66
N GLN A 104 7.46 10.23 2.77
CA GLN A 104 6.15 10.36 2.16
C GLN A 104 5.05 10.20 3.22
N LYS A 105 4.05 11.07 3.14
CA LYS A 105 2.81 10.93 3.91
C LYS A 105 1.76 10.29 3.01
N GLY A 106 0.92 9.45 3.58
CA GLY A 106 -0.16 8.81 2.85
C GLY A 106 -0.92 7.83 3.72
N ALA A 107 -2.09 7.43 3.24
CA ALA A 107 -2.92 6.42 3.85
C ALA A 107 -3.23 5.31 2.85
N LYS A 108 -3.50 4.12 3.35
CA LYS A 108 -3.86 2.92 2.58
C LYS A 108 -4.79 2.03 3.41
N GLY A 109 -5.33 1.01 2.79
CA GLY A 109 -6.11 -0.03 3.46
C GLY A 109 -7.59 0.04 3.16
N THR A 110 -8.39 -0.47 4.08
CA THR A 110 -9.84 -0.62 3.98
C THR A 110 -10.54 0.41 4.85
N ILE A 111 -11.70 0.87 4.43
CA ILE A 111 -12.60 1.69 5.23
C ILE A 111 -13.79 0.82 5.61
N SER A 112 -13.80 0.30 6.86
CA SER A 112 -14.86 -0.58 7.33
C SER A 112 -16.22 0.12 7.34
N GLY A 113 -17.28 -0.62 6.96
CA GLY A 113 -18.66 -0.11 6.96
C GLY A 113 -18.97 0.87 5.82
N SER A 114 -18.05 1.05 4.86
CA SER A 114 -18.21 2.04 3.78
C SER A 114 -18.86 1.51 2.49
N GLU A 115 -19.27 0.25 2.46
CA GLU A 115 -19.69 -0.42 1.21
C GLU A 115 -20.98 0.15 0.60
N LEU A 116 -21.80 0.79 1.43
CA LEU A 116 -23.05 1.44 0.99
C LEU A 116 -22.87 2.91 0.60
N ILE A 117 -21.73 3.52 0.91
CA ILE A 117 -21.49 4.94 0.64
C ILE A 117 -21.38 5.16 -0.87
N THR A 118 -22.27 5.96 -1.39
CA THR A 118 -22.32 6.37 -2.80
C THR A 118 -21.40 7.56 -3.08
N LYS A 119 -21.18 7.87 -4.37
CA LYS A 119 -20.36 9.03 -4.78
C LYS A 119 -20.98 10.36 -4.34
N ASP A 120 -22.30 10.47 -4.33
CA ASP A 120 -23.01 11.68 -3.92
C ASP A 120 -22.87 11.93 -2.42
N GLU A 121 -23.01 10.88 -1.61
CA GLU A 121 -22.77 10.95 -0.17
C GLU A 121 -21.31 11.26 0.16
N ALA A 122 -20.37 10.60 -0.52
CA ALA A 122 -18.93 10.83 -0.31
C ALA A 122 -18.51 12.27 -0.65
N SER A 123 -19.18 12.92 -1.61
CA SER A 123 -18.89 14.30 -2.00
C SER A 123 -19.10 15.30 -0.86
N GLN A 124 -20.01 15.00 0.06
CA GLN A 124 -20.29 15.84 1.24
C GLN A 124 -19.13 15.85 2.24
N TYR A 125 -18.25 14.86 2.18
CA TYR A 125 -17.11 14.69 3.05
C TYR A 125 -15.77 14.90 2.32
N ALA A 126 -15.80 15.64 1.21
CA ALA A 126 -14.59 15.92 0.44
C ALA A 126 -13.51 16.58 1.32
N GLY A 127 -12.30 16.03 1.29
CA GLY A 127 -11.19 16.49 2.10
C GLY A 127 -11.14 15.91 3.53
N CYS A 128 -12.12 15.09 3.94
CA CYS A 128 -12.11 14.41 5.22
C CYS A 128 -11.40 13.06 5.14
N TYR A 129 -10.62 12.73 6.17
CA TYR A 129 -10.14 11.36 6.36
C TYR A 129 -11.17 10.57 7.17
N MET A 130 -11.64 9.46 6.61
CA MET A 130 -12.59 8.62 7.33
C MET A 130 -11.86 7.57 8.18
N SER A 131 -10.97 6.79 7.57
CA SER A 131 -10.18 5.77 8.25
C SER A 131 -9.11 5.24 7.29
N GLY A 132 -8.09 4.61 7.82
CA GLY A 132 -7.03 4.00 7.04
C GLY A 132 -5.78 3.74 7.87
N SER A 133 -4.85 3.00 7.30
CA SER A 133 -3.51 2.82 7.86
C SER A 133 -2.56 3.83 7.24
N TYR A 134 -1.81 4.53 8.06
CA TYR A 134 -0.78 5.44 7.56
C TYR A 134 0.43 4.68 7.05
N LEU A 135 1.15 5.30 6.12
CA LEU A 135 2.47 4.83 5.74
C LEU A 135 3.39 4.88 6.96
N ARG A 136 4.29 3.90 7.05
CA ARG A 136 5.33 3.90 8.06
C ARG A 136 6.17 5.19 7.93
N PRO A 137 6.44 5.93 9.01
CA PRO A 137 7.26 7.13 8.95
C PRO A 137 8.71 6.79 8.57
N PHE A 138 9.51 7.82 8.27
CA PHE A 138 10.95 7.64 8.11
C PHE A 138 11.51 6.88 9.31
N THR A 139 12.12 5.75 9.05
CA THR A 139 12.65 4.87 10.10
C THR A 139 13.99 4.31 9.64
N VAL A 140 14.94 4.25 10.55
CA VAL A 140 16.24 3.60 10.34
C VAL A 140 16.30 2.33 11.19
N GLU A 141 16.65 1.22 10.57
CA GLU A 141 16.78 -0.09 11.21
C GLU A 141 18.20 -0.58 11.05
N PHE A 142 18.74 -1.12 12.12
CA PHE A 142 20.06 -1.77 12.13
C PHE A 142 19.87 -3.27 12.31
N SER A 143 20.62 -4.05 11.57
CA SER A 143 20.64 -5.50 11.68
C SER A 143 22.06 -6.03 11.80
N ALA A 144 22.22 -7.09 12.57
CA ALA A 144 23.46 -7.87 12.64
C ALA A 144 23.10 -9.36 12.58
N SER A 145 23.78 -10.10 11.72
CA SER A 145 23.60 -11.54 11.57
C SER A 145 24.92 -12.25 11.83
N LEU A 146 24.91 -13.19 12.77
CA LEU A 146 26.04 -14.03 13.10
C LEU A 146 25.83 -15.43 12.52
N ARG A 147 26.87 -15.96 11.88
CA ARG A 147 26.92 -17.33 11.36
C ARG A 147 27.98 -18.12 12.11
N PHE A 148 27.61 -19.25 12.60
CA PHE A 148 28.49 -20.18 13.35
C PHE A 148 28.92 -21.35 12.49
#